data_6686b9c2b25828c62490108aa18475e8
#
_entry.id   6686b9c2b25828c62490108aa18475e8
#
_cell.length_a   1.000
_cell.length_b   1.000
_cell.length_c   1.000
_cell.angle_alpha   90.00
_cell.angle_beta   90.00
_cell.angle_gamma   90.00
#
_symmetry.space_group_name_H-M   'P 1'
#
loop_
_entity.id
_entity.type
_entity.pdbx_description
1 polymer ?
#
loop_
_entity_poly.entity_id
_entity_poly.type
_entity_poly.pdbx_seq_one_letter_code
_entity_poly.pdbx_strand_id
1 'polypeptide(L)'
;MGNLSLTVVMESGIVMKEVFVNDLKGTEILAVPVITESNVVLIQSDTILKQEYIDKLKEHNQLLVYVKDDIANTTADGTRHIFNIDETINRTQEIVGKVLDRHIYKRNSDLSIIGEAAEEIIDSVISDPDVINSMTEIRNISTDLYTHCINVCSLSTVMALKLKMTKKQVKNIAMGAILHDIGLKYIQAPYIDVSEDELSPKDELEYKKHTIYGYSSIQDENWISDISKEIILLHHENIDGTGFPFQHNGSKIKMEIRIVSVCDEFDSLISGIGNKQLKMYQAIEYMKVHAEREYDGAIVKKLLESVAVYPVGMQVLTNENEVGEVIRQNKDVADRPVMKMVRHSDGSPYTEYVEKDLLKYLTVFIIDIL
;
A
#
# COMPACT_ATOMS: atom_id res chain seq x y z
N MET A 1 1.37 -25.80 -9.14
CA MET A 1 0.49 -24.80 -8.52
C MET A 1 0.43 -25.15 -7.05
N GLY A 2 1.36 -24.63 -6.26
CA GLY A 2 1.47 -24.90 -4.83
C GLY A 2 0.90 -23.71 -4.07
N ASN A 3 -0.16 -23.94 -3.29
CA ASN A 3 -0.70 -22.98 -2.34
C ASN A 3 0.40 -22.68 -1.31
N LEU A 4 0.92 -21.48 -1.32
CA LEU A 4 1.78 -20.95 -0.27
C LEU A 4 0.86 -20.37 0.80
N SER A 5 0.87 -20.99 1.96
CA SER A 5 0.17 -20.55 3.16
C SER A 5 1.21 -20.06 4.17
N LEU A 6 0.88 -18.99 4.80
CA LEU A 6 1.71 -18.26 5.73
C LEU A 6 1.68 -18.83 7.14
N THR A 7 2.82 -18.92 7.78
CA THR A 7 2.96 -19.48 9.13
C THR A 7 3.32 -18.38 10.13
N VAL A 8 2.42 -18.09 11.08
CA VAL A 8 2.65 -17.16 12.19
C VAL A 8 2.79 -17.95 13.50
N VAL A 9 3.81 -17.64 14.31
CA VAL A 9 4.00 -18.25 15.64
C VAL A 9 3.51 -17.27 16.70
N MET A 10 2.50 -17.65 17.48
CA MET A 10 2.09 -16.89 18.66
C MET A 10 3.01 -17.16 19.86
N GLU A 11 3.02 -16.27 20.86
CA GLU A 11 3.69 -16.47 22.16
C GLU A 11 3.29 -17.78 22.87
N SER A 12 2.15 -18.39 22.47
CA SER A 12 1.68 -19.70 22.93
C SER A 12 2.30 -20.91 22.23
N GLY A 13 3.20 -20.70 21.24
CA GLY A 13 3.82 -21.78 20.48
C GLY A 13 2.93 -22.42 19.39
N ILE A 14 1.76 -21.86 19.13
CA ILE A 14 0.87 -22.33 18.06
C ILE A 14 1.34 -21.71 16.74
N VAL A 15 1.71 -22.59 15.81
CA VAL A 15 2.04 -22.21 14.43
C VAL A 15 0.75 -22.15 13.65
N MET A 16 0.47 -21.00 13.01
CA MET A 16 -0.73 -20.79 12.21
C MET A 16 -0.38 -20.16 10.87
N LYS A 17 -1.21 -20.40 9.88
CA LYS A 17 -1.12 -19.81 8.54
C LYS A 17 -2.37 -19.08 8.15
N GLU A 18 -2.20 -18.03 7.42
CA GLU A 18 -3.29 -17.28 6.81
C GLU A 18 -3.72 -17.95 5.52
N VAL A 19 -5.03 -18.16 5.34
CA VAL A 19 -5.59 -18.84 4.16
C VAL A 19 -6.80 -18.06 3.68
N PHE A 20 -6.89 -17.88 2.36
CA PHE A 20 -8.11 -17.34 1.76
C PHE A 20 -9.29 -18.30 1.96
N VAL A 21 -10.45 -17.73 2.28
CA VAL A 21 -11.66 -18.51 2.44
C VAL A 21 -12.01 -19.32 1.18
N ASN A 22 -11.65 -18.83 0.00
CA ASN A 22 -11.86 -19.54 -1.26
C ASN A 22 -10.89 -20.71 -1.50
N ASP A 23 -9.76 -20.74 -0.80
CA ASP A 23 -8.73 -21.77 -0.93
C ASP A 23 -8.85 -22.86 0.16
N LEU A 24 -9.81 -22.70 1.07
CA LEU A 24 -10.12 -23.70 2.10
C LEU A 24 -10.68 -24.99 1.46
N LYS A 25 -10.15 -26.11 1.93
CA LYS A 25 -10.50 -27.46 1.44
C LYS A 25 -11.51 -28.20 2.32
N GLY A 26 -11.87 -27.62 3.46
CA GLY A 26 -12.82 -28.22 4.41
C GLY A 26 -12.17 -29.12 5.46
N THR A 27 -10.86 -29.14 5.55
CA THR A 27 -10.06 -29.95 6.50
C THR A 27 -9.26 -29.11 7.48
N GLU A 28 -9.16 -27.82 7.22
CA GLU A 28 -8.35 -26.88 8.01
C GLU A 28 -8.99 -26.64 9.38
N ILE A 29 -8.14 -26.43 10.39
CA ILE A 29 -8.56 -26.10 11.76
C ILE A 29 -8.35 -24.61 11.97
N LEU A 30 -9.39 -23.88 12.32
CA LEU A 30 -9.33 -22.45 12.60
C LEU A 30 -8.43 -22.19 13.82
N ALA A 31 -7.41 -21.34 13.66
CA ALA A 31 -6.47 -21.01 14.72
C ALA A 31 -6.97 -19.86 15.61
N VAL A 32 -7.63 -18.85 15.01
CA VAL A 32 -8.13 -17.65 15.68
C VAL A 32 -9.64 -17.53 15.41
N PRO A 33 -10.48 -17.19 16.42
CA PRO A 33 -11.91 -17.08 16.20
C PRO A 33 -12.25 -15.97 15.19
N VAL A 34 -13.21 -16.21 14.32
CA VAL A 34 -13.75 -15.20 13.41
C VAL A 34 -14.87 -14.46 14.13
N ILE A 35 -14.74 -13.13 14.19
CA ILE A 35 -15.65 -12.25 14.89
C ILE A 35 -16.30 -11.30 13.88
N THR A 36 -17.61 -11.09 13.97
CA THR A 36 -18.35 -10.15 13.12
C THR A 36 -18.09 -8.70 13.53
N GLU A 37 -18.43 -7.74 12.68
CA GLU A 37 -18.34 -6.29 12.99
C GLU A 37 -19.13 -5.90 14.26
N SER A 38 -20.19 -6.65 14.60
CA SER A 38 -20.98 -6.48 15.83
C SER A 38 -20.35 -7.16 17.06
N ASN A 39 -19.09 -7.58 16.98
CA ASN A 39 -18.34 -8.24 18.05
C ASN A 39 -18.92 -9.59 18.50
N VAL A 40 -19.66 -10.29 17.61
CA VAL A 40 -20.20 -11.63 17.85
C VAL A 40 -19.26 -12.64 17.23
N VAL A 41 -18.90 -13.70 17.98
CA VAL A 41 -18.08 -14.80 17.47
C VAL A 41 -18.89 -15.59 16.42
N LEU A 42 -18.45 -15.54 15.17
CA LEU A 42 -19.08 -16.25 14.05
C LEU A 42 -18.66 -17.72 14.03
N ILE A 43 -17.38 -17.99 14.22
CA ILE A 43 -16.78 -19.34 14.31
C ILE A 43 -15.69 -19.29 15.38
N GLN A 44 -15.68 -20.29 16.27
CA GLN A 44 -14.67 -20.37 17.34
C GLN A 44 -13.34 -20.94 16.83
N SER A 45 -12.22 -20.59 17.50
CA SER A 45 -10.95 -21.29 17.31
C SER A 45 -11.10 -22.80 17.51
N ASP A 46 -10.19 -23.56 16.98
CA ASP A 46 -10.18 -25.05 17.04
C ASP A 46 -11.33 -25.74 16.28
N THR A 47 -12.10 -24.98 15.50
CA THR A 47 -13.17 -25.52 14.66
C THR A 47 -12.60 -25.99 13.34
N ILE A 48 -12.95 -27.23 12.92
CA ILE A 48 -12.65 -27.74 11.56
C ILE A 48 -13.54 -26.99 10.57
N LEU A 49 -12.95 -26.31 9.61
CA LEU A 49 -13.64 -25.48 8.62
C LEU A 49 -14.27 -26.33 7.51
N LYS A 50 -15.31 -27.11 7.86
CA LYS A 50 -16.11 -27.84 6.88
C LYS A 50 -16.81 -26.89 5.92
N GLN A 51 -17.35 -27.43 4.80
CA GLN A 51 -17.99 -26.63 3.75
C GLN A 51 -19.05 -25.66 4.28
N GLU A 52 -19.86 -26.07 5.26
CA GLU A 52 -20.87 -25.22 5.90
C GLU A 52 -20.29 -23.95 6.56
N TYR A 53 -19.08 -24.05 7.15
CA TYR A 53 -18.39 -22.90 7.74
C TYR A 53 -17.73 -22.04 6.67
N ILE A 54 -17.20 -22.64 5.60
CA ILE A 54 -16.65 -21.93 4.45
C ILE A 54 -17.74 -21.09 3.78
N ASP A 55 -18.92 -21.64 3.58
CA ASP A 55 -20.06 -20.93 3.01
C ASP A 55 -20.50 -19.78 3.91
N LYS A 56 -20.56 -20.00 5.22
CA LYS A 56 -20.85 -18.96 6.22
C LYS A 56 -19.83 -17.85 6.23
N LEU A 57 -18.54 -18.15 6.09
CA LEU A 57 -17.47 -17.16 5.96
C LEU A 57 -17.64 -16.30 4.70
N LYS A 58 -18.03 -16.93 3.58
CA LYS A 58 -18.33 -16.24 2.32
C LYS A 58 -19.55 -15.32 2.42
N GLU A 59 -20.62 -15.77 3.07
CA GLU A 59 -21.83 -14.98 3.33
C GLU A 59 -21.52 -13.71 4.14
N HIS A 60 -20.58 -13.81 5.08
CA HIS A 60 -20.11 -12.67 5.88
C HIS A 60 -18.95 -11.89 5.23
N ASN A 61 -18.66 -12.13 3.93
CA ASN A 61 -17.57 -11.48 3.19
C ASN A 61 -16.19 -11.58 3.86
N GLN A 62 -15.97 -12.64 4.67
CA GLN A 62 -14.67 -12.88 5.25
C GLN A 62 -13.69 -13.30 4.17
N LEU A 63 -12.59 -12.56 4.03
CA LEU A 63 -11.60 -12.78 2.97
C LEU A 63 -10.56 -13.81 3.37
N LEU A 64 -10.02 -13.67 4.59
CA LEU A 64 -8.90 -14.44 5.13
C LEU A 64 -9.26 -15.02 6.50
N VAL A 65 -8.72 -16.19 6.80
CA VAL A 65 -8.81 -16.83 8.12
C VAL A 65 -7.45 -17.41 8.52
N TYR A 66 -7.18 -17.46 9.82
CA TYR A 66 -5.99 -18.12 10.36
C TYR A 66 -6.31 -19.57 10.69
N VAL A 67 -5.60 -20.50 10.07
CA VAL A 67 -5.71 -21.94 10.33
C VAL A 67 -4.44 -22.48 10.97
N LYS A 68 -4.56 -23.54 11.78
CA LYS A 68 -3.39 -24.20 12.38
C LYS A 68 -2.55 -24.84 11.28
N ASP A 69 -1.22 -24.66 11.37
CA ASP A 69 -0.28 -25.28 10.44
C ASP A 69 0.29 -26.56 11.07
N ASP A 70 0.08 -27.69 10.38
CA ASP A 70 0.74 -28.95 10.76
C ASP A 70 2.20 -28.90 10.26
N ILE A 71 3.16 -28.86 11.19
CA ILE A 71 4.61 -28.76 10.97
C ILE A 71 5.19 -29.86 10.03
N ALA A 72 4.37 -30.70 9.43
CA ALA A 72 4.79 -31.90 8.70
C ALA A 72 5.24 -31.67 7.22
N ASN A 73 5.21 -30.45 6.69
CA ASN A 73 5.58 -30.18 5.28
C ASN A 73 6.71 -29.16 5.10
N THR A 74 7.78 -29.26 5.87
CA THR A 74 9.06 -28.64 5.49
C THR A 74 9.77 -29.55 4.50
N THR A 75 9.99 -29.06 3.27
CA THR A 75 10.88 -29.70 2.32
C THR A 75 12.30 -29.80 2.90
N ALA A 76 12.99 -30.89 2.63
CA ALA A 76 14.26 -31.32 3.26
C ALA A 76 15.47 -30.38 3.00
N ASP A 77 15.31 -29.25 2.34
CA ASP A 77 16.40 -28.33 1.98
C ASP A 77 16.30 -26.92 2.62
N GLY A 78 15.22 -26.61 3.36
CA GLY A 78 15.13 -25.36 4.14
C GLY A 78 15.05 -24.08 3.30
N THR A 79 14.92 -24.15 1.99
CA THR A 79 14.75 -22.99 1.14
C THR A 79 13.30 -22.49 1.22
N ARG A 80 13.08 -21.41 1.98
CA ARG A 80 11.91 -20.57 1.80
C ARG A 80 11.99 -19.98 0.39
N HIS A 81 11.02 -20.26 -0.45
CA HIS A 81 10.74 -19.36 -1.58
C HIS A 81 10.19 -18.06 -0.97
N ILE A 82 11.11 -17.16 -0.64
CA ILE A 82 10.77 -15.76 -0.41
C ILE A 82 10.29 -15.25 -1.77
N PHE A 83 9.00 -14.96 -1.88
CA PHE A 83 8.52 -14.18 -3.02
C PHE A 83 9.29 -12.86 -2.97
N ASN A 84 10.14 -12.63 -3.95
CA ASN A 84 10.91 -11.39 -4.02
C ASN A 84 9.95 -10.33 -4.58
N ILE A 85 9.37 -9.55 -3.68
CA ILE A 85 8.43 -8.45 -4.02
C ILE A 85 9.09 -7.49 -5.01
N ASP A 86 10.37 -7.17 -4.84
CA ASP A 86 11.11 -6.31 -5.75
C ASP A 86 11.17 -6.90 -7.15
N GLU A 87 11.34 -8.22 -7.30
CA GLU A 87 11.33 -8.89 -8.59
C GLU A 87 9.93 -8.87 -9.23
N THR A 88 8.88 -9.04 -8.43
CA THR A 88 7.49 -8.93 -8.89
C THR A 88 7.17 -7.50 -9.33
N ILE A 89 7.55 -6.50 -8.55
CA ILE A 89 7.34 -5.07 -8.88
C ILE A 89 8.08 -4.73 -10.17
N ASN A 90 9.37 -5.05 -10.29
CA ASN A 90 10.17 -4.75 -11.48
C ASN A 90 9.62 -5.42 -12.75
N ARG A 91 9.23 -6.69 -12.66
CA ARG A 91 8.60 -7.42 -13.76
C ARG A 91 7.26 -6.80 -14.15
N THR A 92 6.44 -6.46 -13.16
CA THR A 92 5.14 -5.83 -13.36
C THR A 92 5.29 -4.46 -14.00
N GLN A 93 6.27 -3.65 -13.58
CA GLN A 93 6.59 -2.35 -14.17
C GLN A 93 6.89 -2.47 -15.68
N GLU A 94 7.72 -3.44 -16.06
CA GLU A 94 8.06 -3.64 -17.48
C GLU A 94 6.82 -4.03 -18.31
N ILE A 95 5.96 -4.90 -17.77
CA ILE A 95 4.73 -5.35 -18.43
C ILE A 95 3.74 -4.19 -18.55
N VAL A 96 3.43 -3.51 -17.43
CA VAL A 96 2.48 -2.40 -17.36
C VAL A 96 2.93 -1.27 -18.29
N GLY A 97 4.20 -0.87 -18.23
CA GLY A 97 4.73 0.18 -19.10
C GLY A 97 4.57 -0.14 -20.57
N LYS A 98 4.95 -1.35 -21.00
CA LYS A 98 4.82 -1.77 -22.41
C LYS A 98 3.37 -1.83 -22.89
N VAL A 99 2.45 -2.30 -22.04
CA VAL A 99 1.02 -2.41 -22.40
C VAL A 99 0.38 -1.04 -22.47
N LEU A 100 0.61 -0.17 -21.48
CA LEU A 100 0.06 1.19 -21.46
C LEU A 100 0.60 2.04 -22.61
N ASP A 101 1.90 2.00 -22.89
CA ASP A 101 2.46 2.73 -24.02
C ASP A 101 1.85 2.26 -25.35
N ARG A 102 1.64 0.95 -25.54
CA ARG A 102 0.96 0.45 -26.73
C ARG A 102 -0.50 0.90 -26.81
N HIS A 103 -1.21 0.92 -25.70
CA HIS A 103 -2.60 1.37 -25.66
C HIS A 103 -2.71 2.84 -26.07
N ILE A 104 -1.84 3.68 -25.52
CA ILE A 104 -1.80 5.12 -25.80
C ILE A 104 -1.49 5.40 -27.30
N TYR A 105 -0.46 4.75 -27.82
CA TYR A 105 0.00 5.03 -29.20
C TYR A 105 -0.79 4.30 -30.29
N LYS A 106 -1.33 3.11 -30.03
CA LYS A 106 -1.94 2.27 -31.05
C LYS A 106 -3.44 2.02 -30.87
N ARG A 107 -4.02 2.37 -29.71
CA ARG A 107 -5.42 2.07 -29.33
C ARG A 107 -5.86 0.62 -29.55
N ASN A 108 -4.93 -0.32 -29.55
CA ASN A 108 -5.15 -1.71 -29.91
C ASN A 108 -4.26 -2.67 -29.07
N SER A 109 -4.17 -2.41 -27.77
CA SER A 109 -3.53 -3.33 -26.83
C SER A 109 -4.56 -3.96 -25.93
N ASP A 110 -4.35 -5.23 -25.63
CA ASP A 110 -5.15 -5.95 -24.64
C ASP A 110 -4.75 -5.48 -23.25
N LEU A 111 -5.57 -4.60 -22.68
CA LEU A 111 -5.38 -4.10 -21.32
C LEU A 111 -5.65 -5.18 -20.24
N SER A 112 -6.20 -6.35 -20.59
CA SER A 112 -6.45 -7.45 -19.63
C SER A 112 -5.16 -7.93 -18.96
N ILE A 113 -4.01 -7.80 -19.63
CA ILE A 113 -2.68 -8.08 -19.07
C ILE A 113 -2.38 -7.23 -17.84
N ILE A 114 -2.93 -6.00 -17.76
CA ILE A 114 -2.81 -5.15 -16.57
C ILE A 114 -3.64 -5.73 -15.42
N GLY A 115 -4.75 -6.39 -15.74
CA GLY A 115 -5.53 -7.14 -14.78
C GLY A 115 -4.75 -8.29 -14.15
N GLU A 116 -3.99 -9.03 -14.97
CA GLU A 116 -3.09 -10.08 -14.48
C GLU A 116 -1.97 -9.50 -13.61
N ALA A 117 -1.38 -8.36 -14.01
CA ALA A 117 -0.37 -7.67 -13.23
C ALA A 117 -0.89 -7.19 -11.86
N ALA A 118 -2.12 -6.64 -11.81
CA ALA A 118 -2.76 -6.29 -10.55
C ALA A 118 -3.03 -7.52 -9.66
N GLU A 119 -3.41 -8.65 -10.23
CA GLU A 119 -3.58 -9.91 -9.50
C GLU A 119 -2.23 -10.44 -8.96
N GLU A 120 -1.14 -10.35 -9.72
CA GLU A 120 0.21 -10.70 -9.26
C GLU A 120 0.64 -9.83 -8.05
N ILE A 121 0.34 -8.53 -8.05
CA ILE A 121 0.60 -7.63 -6.90
C ILE A 121 -0.23 -8.06 -5.69
N ILE A 122 -1.54 -8.30 -5.88
CA ILE A 122 -2.41 -8.76 -4.79
C ILE A 122 -1.86 -10.05 -4.17
N ASP A 123 -1.52 -11.02 -4.99
CA ASP A 123 -1.01 -12.32 -4.53
C ASP A 123 0.34 -12.17 -3.83
N SER A 124 1.22 -11.28 -4.29
CA SER A 124 2.51 -10.98 -3.65
C SER A 124 2.30 -10.35 -2.27
N VAL A 125 1.45 -9.33 -2.18
CA VAL A 125 1.12 -8.63 -0.92
C VAL A 125 0.50 -9.60 0.09
N ILE A 126 -0.33 -10.53 -0.37
CA ILE A 126 -1.00 -11.50 0.51
C ILE A 126 -0.04 -12.62 0.95
N SER A 127 0.94 -12.97 0.13
CA SER A 127 1.88 -14.07 0.41
C SER A 127 2.94 -13.72 1.45
N ASP A 128 3.13 -12.43 1.73
CA ASP A 128 4.11 -11.96 2.71
C ASP A 128 3.44 -11.16 3.85
N PRO A 129 3.34 -11.74 5.07
CA PRO A 129 2.76 -11.03 6.21
C PRO A 129 3.60 -9.87 6.70
N ASP A 130 4.93 -9.94 6.50
CA ASP A 130 5.83 -8.88 6.93
C ASP A 130 5.61 -7.64 6.05
N VAL A 131 5.24 -7.82 4.79
CA VAL A 131 4.81 -6.74 3.88
C VAL A 131 3.56 -6.01 4.40
N ILE A 132 2.60 -6.74 4.94
CA ILE A 132 1.43 -6.12 5.59
C ILE A 132 1.85 -5.30 6.82
N ASN A 133 2.98 -5.65 7.44
CA ASN A 133 3.51 -4.96 8.61
C ASN A 133 4.53 -3.86 8.28
N SER A 134 5.16 -3.89 7.09
CA SER A 134 6.17 -2.90 6.67
C SER A 134 6.04 -2.54 5.20
N MET A 135 5.26 -1.50 4.91
CA MET A 135 4.98 -1.07 3.53
C MET A 135 6.17 -0.40 2.83
N THR A 136 7.24 -0.04 3.56
CA THR A 136 8.44 0.56 2.94
C THR A 136 9.21 -0.41 2.06
N GLU A 137 9.11 -1.71 2.33
CA GLU A 137 9.77 -2.72 1.50
C GLU A 137 9.10 -2.90 0.13
N ILE A 138 7.85 -2.44 -0.02
CA ILE A 138 7.11 -2.52 -1.29
C ILE A 138 7.42 -1.35 -2.22
N ARG A 139 8.05 -0.28 -1.70
CA ARG A 139 8.17 0.97 -2.45
C ARG A 139 9.52 1.10 -3.11
N ASN A 140 9.48 1.22 -4.43
CA ASN A 140 10.62 1.63 -5.22
C ASN A 140 10.53 3.15 -5.45
N ILE A 141 11.40 3.94 -4.81
CA ILE A 141 11.40 5.41 -4.99
C ILE A 141 11.93 5.72 -6.38
N SER A 142 11.05 6.18 -7.25
CA SER A 142 11.37 6.50 -8.65
C SER A 142 10.46 7.64 -9.13
N THR A 143 10.98 8.47 -10.01
CA THR A 143 10.19 9.48 -10.74
C THR A 143 9.53 8.91 -12.01
N ASP A 144 9.48 7.60 -12.14
CA ASP A 144 8.81 6.94 -13.26
C ASP A 144 7.33 6.71 -12.94
N LEU A 145 6.47 7.15 -13.86
CA LEU A 145 5.01 7.06 -13.71
C LEU A 145 4.52 5.62 -13.47
N TYR A 146 5.12 4.64 -14.14
CA TYR A 146 4.65 3.26 -13.98
C TYR A 146 5.04 2.66 -12.63
N THR A 147 6.21 3.04 -12.12
CA THR A 147 6.64 2.70 -10.76
C THR A 147 5.68 3.31 -9.73
N HIS A 148 5.31 4.57 -9.92
CA HIS A 148 4.31 5.26 -9.08
C HIS A 148 2.97 4.50 -9.08
N CYS A 149 2.42 4.19 -10.25
CA CYS A 149 1.16 3.43 -10.34
C CYS A 149 1.21 2.07 -9.63
N ILE A 150 2.34 1.37 -9.70
CA ILE A 150 2.54 0.08 -9.03
C ILE A 150 2.67 0.26 -7.52
N ASN A 151 3.39 1.27 -7.07
CA ASN A 151 3.49 1.62 -5.65
C ASN A 151 2.11 1.93 -5.06
N VAL A 152 1.34 2.81 -5.73
CA VAL A 152 -0.03 3.15 -5.31
C VAL A 152 -0.94 1.93 -5.30
N CYS A 153 -0.83 1.04 -6.29
CA CYS A 153 -1.55 -0.23 -6.33
C CYS A 153 -1.19 -1.11 -5.12
N SER A 154 0.09 -1.25 -4.82
CA SER A 154 0.59 -2.06 -3.70
C SER A 154 0.13 -1.49 -2.35
N LEU A 155 0.33 -0.19 -2.13
CA LEU A 155 -0.11 0.52 -0.92
C LEU A 155 -1.62 0.40 -0.72
N SER A 156 -2.40 0.67 -1.77
CA SER A 156 -3.88 0.60 -1.72
C SER A 156 -4.38 -0.82 -1.46
N THR A 157 -3.70 -1.84 -2.00
CA THR A 157 -4.00 -3.25 -1.75
C THR A 157 -3.79 -3.60 -0.27
N VAL A 158 -2.63 -3.23 0.30
CA VAL A 158 -2.34 -3.44 1.73
C VAL A 158 -3.35 -2.70 2.60
N MET A 159 -3.68 -1.44 2.27
CA MET A 159 -4.67 -0.67 3.01
C MET A 159 -6.05 -1.30 2.97
N ALA A 160 -6.50 -1.76 1.81
CA ALA A 160 -7.78 -2.45 1.65
C ALA A 160 -7.85 -3.73 2.50
N LEU A 161 -6.77 -4.51 2.56
CA LEU A 161 -6.66 -5.70 3.42
C LEU A 161 -6.70 -5.34 4.91
N LYS A 162 -5.94 -4.32 5.33
CA LYS A 162 -5.93 -3.84 6.74
C LYS A 162 -7.29 -3.26 7.16
N LEU A 163 -8.07 -2.72 6.24
CA LEU A 163 -9.44 -2.27 6.43
C LEU A 163 -10.47 -3.40 6.29
N LYS A 164 -10.01 -4.65 6.14
CA LYS A 164 -10.85 -5.87 6.04
C LYS A 164 -11.86 -5.82 4.90
N MET A 165 -11.47 -5.23 3.77
CA MET A 165 -12.31 -5.19 2.58
C MET A 165 -12.45 -6.58 1.95
N THR A 166 -13.55 -6.80 1.25
CA THR A 166 -13.79 -8.06 0.52
C THR A 166 -12.81 -8.24 -0.64
N LYS A 167 -12.53 -9.48 -1.04
CA LYS A 167 -11.65 -9.78 -2.20
C LYS A 167 -12.05 -9.00 -3.46
N LYS A 168 -13.36 -8.84 -3.70
CA LYS A 168 -13.87 -8.07 -4.84
C LYS A 168 -13.48 -6.60 -4.74
N GLN A 169 -13.58 -6.00 -3.55
CA GLN A 169 -13.19 -4.60 -3.32
C GLN A 169 -11.67 -4.43 -3.45
N VAL A 170 -10.88 -5.33 -2.87
CA VAL A 170 -9.41 -5.33 -3.02
C VAL A 170 -9.01 -5.37 -4.49
N LYS A 171 -9.60 -6.29 -5.28
CA LYS A 171 -9.36 -6.38 -6.72
C LYS A 171 -9.75 -5.09 -7.46
N ASN A 172 -10.90 -4.51 -7.14
CA ASN A 172 -11.34 -3.26 -7.75
C ASN A 172 -10.42 -2.09 -7.42
N ILE A 173 -9.95 -1.99 -6.17
CA ILE A 173 -9.00 -0.97 -5.72
C ILE A 173 -7.68 -1.12 -6.44
N ALA A 174 -7.10 -2.31 -6.47
CA ALA A 174 -5.82 -2.58 -7.15
C ALA A 174 -5.90 -2.23 -8.65
N MET A 175 -7.00 -2.61 -9.30
CA MET A 175 -7.23 -2.31 -10.72
C MET A 175 -7.37 -0.80 -10.97
N GLY A 176 -8.12 -0.09 -10.13
CA GLY A 176 -8.25 1.35 -10.23
C GLY A 176 -6.91 2.06 -9.98
N ALA A 177 -6.19 1.62 -8.94
CA ALA A 177 -4.91 2.20 -8.54
C ALA A 177 -3.80 2.01 -9.60
N ILE A 178 -3.69 0.83 -10.24
CA ILE A 178 -2.65 0.61 -11.26
C ILE A 178 -2.89 1.42 -12.55
N LEU A 179 -4.10 1.90 -12.76
CA LEU A 179 -4.52 2.66 -13.93
C LEU A 179 -4.83 4.14 -13.64
N HIS A 180 -4.81 4.57 -12.37
CA HIS A 180 -5.34 5.87 -11.96
C HIS A 180 -4.76 7.03 -12.78
N ASP A 181 -3.47 6.99 -13.05
CA ASP A 181 -2.69 8.04 -13.70
C ASP A 181 -2.38 7.80 -15.19
N ILE A 182 -3.04 6.82 -15.83
CA ILE A 182 -2.86 6.58 -17.29
C ILE A 182 -3.09 7.85 -18.10
N GLY A 183 -3.95 8.75 -17.60
CA GLY A 183 -4.29 10.01 -18.25
C GLY A 183 -3.16 11.02 -18.35
N LEU A 184 -2.13 10.94 -17.50
CA LEU A 184 -0.94 11.79 -17.55
C LEU A 184 -0.17 11.64 -18.88
N LYS A 185 -0.32 10.50 -19.54
CA LYS A 185 0.29 10.27 -20.86
C LYS A 185 -0.39 11.05 -22.01
N TYR A 186 -1.55 11.64 -21.76
CA TYR A 186 -2.31 12.42 -22.77
C TYR A 186 -2.15 13.92 -22.59
N ILE A 187 -1.50 14.39 -21.51
CA ILE A 187 -1.27 15.80 -21.24
C ILE A 187 0.15 16.22 -21.62
N GLN A 188 0.33 17.53 -21.76
CA GLN A 188 1.64 18.16 -22.02
C GLN A 188 2.11 19.04 -20.86
N ALA A 189 1.25 19.29 -19.86
CA ALA A 189 1.63 19.99 -18.66
C ALA A 189 2.71 19.22 -17.91
N PRO A 190 3.69 19.89 -17.29
CA PRO A 190 4.69 19.23 -16.44
C PRO A 190 3.99 18.64 -15.21
N TYR A 191 4.41 17.44 -14.81
CA TYR A 191 3.88 16.73 -13.63
C TYR A 191 4.97 15.99 -12.84
N ILE A 192 6.25 16.22 -13.13
CA ILE A 192 7.37 15.60 -12.43
C ILE A 192 8.10 16.66 -11.62
N ASP A 193 8.18 16.47 -10.30
CA ASP A 193 8.83 17.36 -9.33
C ASP A 193 8.33 18.83 -9.40
N VAL A 194 7.02 18.98 -9.62
CA VAL A 194 6.34 20.28 -9.74
C VAL A 194 5.10 20.28 -8.87
N SER A 195 4.97 21.28 -7.99
CA SER A 195 3.73 21.47 -7.23
C SER A 195 2.68 22.22 -8.03
N GLU A 196 1.39 22.05 -7.68
CA GLU A 196 0.28 22.68 -8.39
C GLU A 196 0.38 24.22 -8.44
N ASP A 197 0.90 24.86 -7.38
CA ASP A 197 1.09 26.30 -7.30
C ASP A 197 2.28 26.82 -8.13
N GLU A 198 3.17 25.94 -8.59
CA GLU A 198 4.24 26.27 -9.54
C GLU A 198 3.76 26.22 -11.00
N LEU A 199 2.61 25.63 -11.27
CA LEU A 199 2.05 25.52 -12.62
C LEU A 199 1.46 26.86 -13.10
N SER A 200 1.56 27.12 -14.41
CA SER A 200 0.76 28.18 -15.00
C SER A 200 -0.75 27.81 -14.94
N PRO A 201 -1.70 28.78 -14.93
CA PRO A 201 -3.13 28.46 -14.91
C PRO A 201 -3.59 27.58 -16.07
N LYS A 202 -2.88 27.64 -17.21
CA LYS A 202 -3.12 26.78 -18.36
C LYS A 202 -2.65 25.34 -18.10
N ASP A 203 -1.44 25.18 -17.54
CA ASP A 203 -0.86 23.89 -17.26
C ASP A 203 -1.59 23.19 -16.11
N GLU A 204 -2.00 23.95 -15.08
CA GLU A 204 -2.84 23.45 -13.99
C GLU A 204 -4.16 22.87 -14.53
N LEU A 205 -4.85 23.63 -15.38
CA LEU A 205 -6.09 23.17 -16.02
C LEU A 205 -5.84 21.92 -16.89
N GLU A 206 -4.73 21.86 -17.60
CA GLU A 206 -4.36 20.70 -18.41
C GLU A 206 -4.01 19.50 -17.54
N TYR A 207 -3.25 19.70 -16.47
CA TYR A 207 -2.94 18.66 -15.49
C TYR A 207 -4.22 18.04 -14.92
N LYS A 208 -5.14 18.86 -14.43
CA LYS A 208 -6.42 18.38 -13.85
C LYS A 208 -7.27 17.55 -14.81
N LYS A 209 -7.06 17.64 -16.11
CA LYS A 209 -7.80 16.82 -17.11
C LYS A 209 -7.31 15.37 -17.20
N HIS A 210 -6.14 15.01 -16.62
CA HIS A 210 -5.65 13.63 -16.75
C HIS A 210 -6.66 12.61 -16.21
N THR A 211 -7.39 12.91 -15.14
CA THR A 211 -8.44 12.03 -14.60
C THR A 211 -9.54 11.73 -15.62
N ILE A 212 -9.98 12.76 -16.34
CA ILE A 212 -11.00 12.65 -17.39
C ILE A 212 -10.44 11.90 -18.61
N TYR A 213 -9.20 12.19 -19.01
CA TYR A 213 -8.55 11.50 -20.13
C TYR A 213 -8.29 10.03 -19.79
N GLY A 214 -7.84 9.74 -18.58
CA GLY A 214 -7.69 8.38 -18.08
C GLY A 214 -8.98 7.60 -18.15
N TYR A 215 -10.05 8.14 -17.56
CA TYR A 215 -11.37 7.53 -17.61
C TYR A 215 -11.85 7.32 -19.07
N SER A 216 -11.73 8.33 -19.93
CA SER A 216 -12.17 8.25 -21.31
C SER A 216 -11.43 7.21 -22.13
N SER A 217 -10.17 6.93 -21.76
CA SER A 217 -9.35 5.92 -22.47
C SER A 217 -9.77 4.48 -22.17
N ILE A 218 -10.47 4.25 -21.03
CA ILE A 218 -10.84 2.89 -20.55
C ILE A 218 -12.35 2.71 -20.35
N GLN A 219 -13.18 3.72 -20.62
CA GLN A 219 -14.60 3.67 -20.31
C GLN A 219 -15.35 2.53 -21.02
N ASP A 220 -14.91 2.15 -22.22
CA ASP A 220 -15.51 1.10 -23.04
C ASP A 220 -15.00 -0.31 -22.68
N GLU A 221 -14.04 -0.43 -21.77
CA GLU A 221 -13.49 -1.71 -21.30
C GLU A 221 -14.44 -2.40 -20.32
N ASN A 222 -15.20 -3.37 -20.82
CA ASN A 222 -16.27 -4.03 -20.04
C ASN A 222 -15.74 -4.95 -18.91
N TRP A 223 -14.49 -5.35 -18.94
CA TRP A 223 -13.84 -6.18 -17.91
C TRP A 223 -13.36 -5.36 -16.70
N ILE A 224 -13.19 -4.03 -16.85
CA ILE A 224 -12.90 -3.11 -15.74
C ILE A 224 -14.19 -2.73 -15.03
N SER A 225 -14.22 -2.92 -13.71
CA SER A 225 -15.41 -2.61 -12.92
C SER A 225 -15.72 -1.11 -12.88
N ASP A 226 -17.00 -0.74 -12.70
CA ASP A 226 -17.39 0.66 -12.60
C ASP A 226 -16.66 1.38 -11.47
N ILE A 227 -16.46 0.73 -10.31
CA ILE A 227 -15.73 1.34 -9.19
C ILE A 227 -14.24 1.57 -9.52
N SER A 228 -13.59 0.67 -10.29
CA SER A 228 -12.23 0.90 -10.77
C SER A 228 -12.15 2.08 -11.73
N LYS A 229 -13.14 2.25 -12.60
CA LYS A 229 -13.28 3.42 -13.49
C LYS A 229 -13.55 4.71 -12.70
N GLU A 230 -14.38 4.65 -11.66
CA GLU A 230 -14.61 5.77 -10.75
C GLU A 230 -13.34 6.16 -9.99
N ILE A 231 -12.50 5.21 -9.57
CA ILE A 231 -11.20 5.49 -8.94
C ILE A 231 -10.34 6.32 -9.89
N ILE A 232 -10.18 5.90 -11.14
CA ILE A 232 -9.41 6.64 -12.16
C ILE A 232 -9.93 8.06 -12.34
N LEU A 233 -11.24 8.26 -12.31
CA LEU A 233 -11.87 9.56 -12.53
C LEU A 233 -11.81 10.48 -11.31
N LEU A 234 -11.83 9.92 -10.08
CA LEU A 234 -12.16 10.66 -8.86
C LEU A 234 -11.05 10.60 -7.77
N HIS A 235 -9.87 10.02 -8.05
CA HIS A 235 -8.82 9.86 -7.04
C HIS A 235 -8.25 11.19 -6.51
N HIS A 236 -8.44 12.29 -7.22
CA HIS A 236 -8.09 13.63 -6.77
C HIS A 236 -9.28 14.43 -6.17
N GLU A 237 -10.39 13.79 -5.87
CA GLU A 237 -11.45 14.42 -5.10
C GLU A 237 -11.10 14.45 -3.62
N ASN A 238 -11.24 15.61 -2.97
CA ASN A 238 -10.98 15.81 -1.56
C ASN A 238 -12.28 15.75 -0.74
N ILE A 239 -12.23 15.25 0.49
CA ILE A 239 -13.43 15.09 1.32
C ILE A 239 -14.10 16.42 1.69
N ASP A 240 -13.37 17.55 1.63
CA ASP A 240 -13.89 18.90 1.84
C ASP A 240 -14.48 19.53 0.56
N GLY A 241 -14.36 18.86 -0.60
CA GLY A 241 -14.85 19.35 -1.89
C GLY A 241 -13.93 20.32 -2.60
N THR A 242 -12.66 20.45 -2.20
CA THR A 242 -11.65 21.28 -2.87
C THR A 242 -10.96 20.58 -4.05
N GLY A 243 -11.16 19.25 -4.17
CA GLY A 243 -10.55 18.41 -5.20
C GLY A 243 -11.12 18.60 -6.60
N PHE A 244 -10.75 17.73 -7.51
CA PHE A 244 -11.18 17.72 -8.90
C PHE A 244 -11.46 16.31 -9.41
N PRO A 245 -12.21 16.12 -10.52
CA PRO A 245 -12.69 17.11 -11.47
C PRO A 245 -14.07 17.69 -11.13
N PHE A 246 -14.84 17.12 -10.17
CA PHE A 246 -16.24 17.51 -9.93
C PHE A 246 -16.46 18.21 -8.59
N GLN A 247 -15.45 18.36 -7.77
CA GLN A 247 -15.52 18.95 -6.43
C GLN A 247 -16.55 18.24 -5.53
N HIS A 248 -16.51 16.92 -5.56
CA HIS A 248 -17.34 16.09 -4.70
C HIS A 248 -16.89 16.19 -3.25
N ASN A 249 -17.86 16.32 -2.33
CA ASN A 249 -17.56 16.24 -0.90
C ASN A 249 -17.50 14.76 -0.42
N GLY A 250 -17.00 14.55 0.78
CA GLY A 250 -16.76 13.22 1.34
C GLY A 250 -17.96 12.27 1.32
N SER A 251 -19.20 12.77 1.41
CA SER A 251 -20.40 11.92 1.36
C SER A 251 -20.62 11.25 0.00
N LYS A 252 -20.03 11.80 -1.08
CA LYS A 252 -20.13 11.27 -2.44
C LYS A 252 -18.92 10.41 -2.85
N ILE A 253 -17.83 10.48 -2.10
CA ILE A 253 -16.58 9.77 -2.42
C ILE A 253 -16.62 8.41 -1.71
N LYS A 254 -16.67 7.33 -2.47
CA LYS A 254 -16.68 5.95 -1.94
C LYS A 254 -15.37 5.62 -1.22
N MET A 255 -15.40 4.67 -0.30
CA MET A 255 -14.25 4.26 0.50
C MET A 255 -13.08 3.78 -0.38
N GLU A 256 -13.37 3.06 -1.46
CA GLU A 256 -12.37 2.56 -2.41
C GLU A 256 -11.58 3.71 -3.04
N ILE A 257 -12.25 4.81 -3.39
CA ILE A 257 -11.63 6.02 -3.96
C ILE A 257 -10.77 6.71 -2.90
N ARG A 258 -11.30 6.91 -1.67
CA ARG A 258 -10.55 7.55 -0.58
C ARG A 258 -9.26 6.81 -0.24
N ILE A 259 -9.26 5.46 -0.31
CA ILE A 259 -8.06 4.65 -0.07
C ILE A 259 -7.00 4.97 -1.13
N VAL A 260 -7.38 4.97 -2.41
CA VAL A 260 -6.43 5.26 -3.50
C VAL A 260 -5.95 6.69 -3.41
N SER A 261 -6.83 7.67 -3.17
CA SER A 261 -6.49 9.08 -2.99
C SER A 261 -5.42 9.31 -1.92
N VAL A 262 -5.55 8.66 -0.75
CA VAL A 262 -4.58 8.76 0.35
C VAL A 262 -3.24 8.08 0.00
N CYS A 263 -3.27 6.92 -0.67
CA CYS A 263 -2.06 6.20 -1.06
C CYS A 263 -1.33 6.89 -2.21
N ASP A 264 -2.08 7.45 -3.14
CA ASP A 264 -1.58 8.24 -4.27
C ASP A 264 -0.87 9.49 -3.79
N GLU A 265 -1.54 10.33 -3.00
CA GLU A 265 -0.91 11.54 -2.45
C GLU A 265 0.38 11.23 -1.68
N PHE A 266 0.35 10.19 -0.84
CA PHE A 266 1.53 9.80 -0.08
C PHE A 266 2.69 9.37 -0.97
N ASP A 267 2.44 8.59 -2.05
CA ASP A 267 3.50 8.20 -2.98
C ASP A 267 3.93 9.37 -3.88
N SER A 268 3.00 10.21 -4.33
CA SER A 268 3.25 11.42 -5.12
C SER A 268 4.21 12.38 -4.41
N LEU A 269 4.01 12.65 -3.13
CA LEU A 269 4.89 13.48 -2.31
C LEU A 269 6.33 12.94 -2.24
N ILE A 270 6.53 11.63 -2.36
CA ILE A 270 7.86 11.01 -2.22
C ILE A 270 8.49 10.73 -3.57
N SER A 271 7.69 10.36 -4.59
CA SER A 271 8.18 10.11 -5.95
C SER A 271 8.38 11.39 -6.75
N GLY A 272 7.62 12.45 -6.43
CA GLY A 272 7.57 13.66 -7.23
C GLY A 272 6.71 13.53 -8.50
N ILE A 273 5.85 12.53 -8.58
CA ILE A 273 4.86 12.41 -9.67
C ILE A 273 3.59 13.17 -9.26
N GLY A 274 3.18 14.15 -10.07
CA GLY A 274 2.01 14.99 -9.75
C GLY A 274 2.23 15.98 -8.60
N ASN A 275 3.41 15.97 -7.97
CA ASN A 275 3.71 16.80 -6.81
C ASN A 275 5.19 17.17 -6.74
N LYS A 276 5.53 18.13 -5.87
CA LYS A 276 6.92 18.40 -5.49
C LYS A 276 7.45 17.27 -4.64
N GLN A 277 8.64 16.75 -4.98
CA GLN A 277 9.27 15.70 -4.21
C GLN A 277 9.65 16.18 -2.81
N LEU A 278 9.20 15.46 -1.79
CA LEU A 278 9.48 15.72 -0.38
C LEU A 278 10.32 14.59 0.23
N LYS A 279 11.06 14.93 1.28
CA LYS A 279 11.66 13.92 2.16
C LYS A 279 10.56 13.20 2.94
N MET A 280 10.79 11.96 3.31
CA MET A 280 9.81 11.09 3.98
C MET A 280 9.15 11.79 5.19
N TYR A 281 9.92 12.42 6.08
CA TYR A 281 9.35 13.09 7.25
C TYR A 281 8.43 14.27 6.88
N GLN A 282 8.74 14.99 5.78
CA GLN A 282 7.92 16.10 5.29
C GLN A 282 6.60 15.58 4.71
N ALA A 283 6.66 14.47 3.96
CA ALA A 283 5.46 13.81 3.42
C ALA A 283 4.53 13.34 4.56
N ILE A 284 5.09 12.76 5.63
CA ILE A 284 4.31 12.35 6.80
C ILE A 284 3.64 13.55 7.49
N GLU A 285 4.37 14.63 7.70
CA GLU A 285 3.80 15.84 8.31
C GLU A 285 2.74 16.47 7.42
N TYR A 286 2.96 16.49 6.10
CA TYR A 286 1.96 16.93 5.14
C TYR A 286 0.68 16.11 5.27
N MET A 287 0.77 14.78 5.24
CA MET A 287 -0.39 13.90 5.39
C MET A 287 -1.13 14.10 6.72
N LYS A 288 -0.40 14.32 7.82
CA LYS A 288 -1.00 14.60 9.14
C LYS A 288 -1.78 15.93 9.15
N VAL A 289 -1.23 16.98 8.52
CA VAL A 289 -1.85 18.32 8.48
C VAL A 289 -3.12 18.31 7.63
N HIS A 290 -3.16 17.53 6.54
CA HIS A 290 -4.28 17.47 5.61
C HIS A 290 -5.31 16.37 5.94
N ALA A 291 -5.01 15.52 6.95
CA ALA A 291 -5.95 14.55 7.48
C ALA A 291 -7.22 15.25 8.04
N GLU A 292 -8.39 14.65 7.87
CA GLU A 292 -9.71 15.15 8.27
C GLU A 292 -10.17 16.41 7.50
N ARG A 293 -9.32 17.00 6.69
CA ARG A 293 -9.65 18.14 5.85
C ARG A 293 -9.77 17.71 4.39
N GLU A 294 -8.67 17.33 3.76
CA GLU A 294 -8.62 16.91 2.37
C GLU A 294 -8.75 15.40 2.23
N TYR A 295 -8.16 14.66 3.17
CA TYR A 295 -8.11 13.21 3.19
C TYR A 295 -8.88 12.61 4.36
N ASP A 296 -9.36 11.38 4.18
CA ASP A 296 -9.99 10.60 5.25
C ASP A 296 -8.97 10.30 6.35
N GLY A 297 -9.12 10.93 7.51
CA GLY A 297 -8.16 10.87 8.60
C GLY A 297 -7.99 9.47 9.19
N ALA A 298 -9.03 8.63 9.14
CA ALA A 298 -8.91 7.24 9.59
C ALA A 298 -8.01 6.43 8.64
N ILE A 299 -8.10 6.68 7.33
CA ILE A 299 -7.23 6.05 6.33
C ILE A 299 -5.80 6.58 6.46
N VAL A 300 -5.61 7.91 6.57
CA VAL A 300 -4.28 8.51 6.77
C VAL A 300 -3.62 7.94 8.02
N LYS A 301 -4.32 7.92 9.14
CA LYS A 301 -3.81 7.32 10.38
C LYS A 301 -3.37 5.88 10.16
N LYS A 302 -4.22 5.07 9.51
CA LYS A 302 -3.94 3.66 9.25
C LYS A 302 -2.76 3.45 8.31
N LEU A 303 -2.60 4.31 7.30
CA LEU A 303 -1.45 4.32 6.41
C LEU A 303 -0.16 4.61 7.20
N LEU A 304 -0.13 5.71 7.94
CA LEU A 304 1.04 6.12 8.71
C LEU A 304 1.44 5.13 9.83
N GLU A 305 0.48 4.42 10.43
CA GLU A 305 0.74 3.30 11.36
C GLU A 305 1.37 2.09 10.66
N SER A 306 1.20 1.98 9.35
CA SER A 306 1.59 0.81 8.57
C SER A 306 2.90 0.98 7.81
N VAL A 307 3.28 2.22 7.54
CA VAL A 307 4.51 2.53 6.81
C VAL A 307 5.69 2.45 7.78
N ALA A 308 6.59 1.50 7.59
CA ALA A 308 7.90 1.53 8.24
C ALA A 308 8.74 2.62 7.57
N VAL A 309 8.64 3.83 8.10
CA VAL A 309 9.28 5.02 7.54
C VAL A 309 10.79 4.89 7.49
N TYR A 310 11.34 4.20 8.48
CA TYR A 310 12.77 3.96 8.65
C TYR A 310 13.00 2.48 8.99
N PRO A 311 13.19 1.58 8.01
CA PRO A 311 13.44 0.15 8.24
C PRO A 311 14.61 -0.13 9.19
N VAL A 312 14.56 -1.26 9.88
CA VAL A 312 15.67 -1.74 10.72
C VAL A 312 16.93 -1.94 9.85
N GLY A 313 18.07 -1.47 10.35
CA GLY A 313 19.35 -1.45 9.63
C GLY A 313 19.62 -0.18 8.84
N MET A 314 18.64 0.69 8.64
CA MET A 314 18.80 1.95 7.92
C MET A 314 19.60 2.97 8.74
N GLN A 315 20.58 3.62 8.10
CA GLN A 315 21.29 4.75 8.70
C GLN A 315 20.56 6.06 8.41
N VAL A 316 20.39 6.85 9.46
CA VAL A 316 19.61 8.09 9.42
C VAL A 316 20.35 9.24 10.07
N LEU A 317 20.11 10.45 9.56
CA LEU A 317 20.61 11.69 10.11
C LEU A 317 19.52 12.37 10.94
N THR A 318 19.85 12.80 12.15
CA THR A 318 18.94 13.55 13.03
C THR A 318 19.06 15.06 12.82
N ASN A 319 18.07 15.82 13.31
CA ASN A 319 18.12 17.29 13.36
C ASN A 319 19.22 17.84 14.28
N GLU A 320 19.81 16.98 15.14
CA GLU A 320 20.99 17.30 15.95
C GLU A 320 22.31 17.00 15.23
N ASN A 321 22.27 16.66 13.93
CA ASN A 321 23.41 16.25 13.10
C ASN A 321 24.12 14.96 13.59
N GLU A 322 23.43 14.12 14.34
CA GLU A 322 23.95 12.83 14.74
C GLU A 322 23.48 11.74 13.77
N VAL A 323 24.29 10.72 13.57
CA VAL A 323 23.93 9.54 12.76
C VAL A 323 23.57 8.40 13.68
N GLY A 324 22.40 7.81 13.42
CA GLY A 324 21.92 6.59 14.06
C GLY A 324 21.59 5.50 13.06
N GLU A 325 21.70 4.25 13.47
CA GLU A 325 21.21 3.08 12.76
C GLU A 325 19.90 2.62 13.44
N VAL A 326 18.83 2.49 12.68
CA VAL A 326 17.54 2.03 13.19
C VAL A 326 17.64 0.57 13.61
N ILE A 327 17.35 0.28 14.88
CA ILE A 327 17.44 -1.07 15.42
C ILE A 327 16.09 -1.69 15.79
N ARG A 328 15.06 -0.87 15.96
CA ARG A 328 13.70 -1.31 16.30
C ARG A 328 12.68 -0.25 15.96
N GLN A 329 11.52 -0.68 15.47
CA GLN A 329 10.35 0.18 15.29
C GLN A 329 9.58 0.32 16.61
N ASN A 330 9.01 1.50 16.83
CA ASN A 330 8.04 1.70 17.89
C ASN A 330 6.63 1.42 17.34
N LYS A 331 5.87 0.63 18.09
CA LYS A 331 4.51 0.26 17.69
C LYS A 331 3.64 1.52 17.55
N ASP A 332 2.88 1.59 16.47
CA ASP A 332 1.92 2.66 16.15
C ASP A 332 2.52 4.07 15.94
N VAL A 333 3.88 4.20 15.91
CA VAL A 333 4.58 5.47 15.69
C VAL A 333 5.84 5.22 14.83
N ALA A 334 5.61 4.92 13.57
CA ALA A 334 6.64 4.47 12.62
C ALA A 334 7.71 5.54 12.31
N ASP A 335 7.39 6.83 12.49
CA ASP A 335 8.31 7.96 12.31
C ASP A 335 9.24 8.20 13.53
N ARG A 336 9.10 7.41 14.61
CA ARG A 336 9.84 7.53 15.85
C ARG A 336 10.52 6.22 16.26
N PRO A 337 11.48 5.70 15.48
CA PRO A 337 12.14 4.43 15.79
C PRO A 337 13.08 4.53 17.00
N VAL A 338 13.59 3.39 17.43
CA VAL A 338 14.74 3.28 18.33
C VAL A 338 15.99 3.14 17.47
N MET A 339 16.98 3.97 17.73
CA MET A 339 18.24 3.98 17.00
C MET A 339 19.41 3.65 17.91
N LYS A 340 20.38 2.91 17.37
CA LYS A 340 21.74 2.82 17.89
C LYS A 340 22.54 3.99 17.30
N MET A 341 23.14 4.79 18.16
CA MET A 341 23.94 5.93 17.71
C MET A 341 25.27 5.47 17.13
N VAL A 342 25.63 6.02 15.96
CA VAL A 342 26.82 5.65 15.19
C VAL A 342 27.85 6.79 15.18
N ARG A 343 27.40 8.03 14.97
CA ARG A 343 28.28 9.22 14.96
C ARG A 343 27.66 10.38 15.70
N HIS A 344 28.52 11.12 16.41
CA HIS A 344 28.18 12.41 17.02
C HIS A 344 27.99 13.51 15.97
N SER A 345 27.48 14.65 16.40
CA SER A 345 27.25 15.83 15.56
C SER A 345 28.56 16.43 14.96
N ASP A 346 29.71 16.15 15.56
CA ASP A 346 31.05 16.52 15.05
C ASP A 346 31.64 15.49 14.07
N GLY A 347 30.90 14.41 13.79
CA GLY A 347 31.33 13.33 12.90
C GLY A 347 32.16 12.23 13.57
N SER A 348 32.55 12.39 14.84
CA SER A 348 33.30 11.37 15.59
C SER A 348 32.42 10.15 15.87
N PRO A 349 32.99 8.92 15.85
CA PRO A 349 32.22 7.72 16.12
C PRO A 349 31.83 7.60 17.60
N TYR A 350 30.64 7.05 17.88
CA TYR A 350 30.32 6.58 19.23
C TYR A 350 31.20 5.38 19.57
N THR A 351 31.92 5.45 20.69
CA THR A 351 32.80 4.37 21.18
C THR A 351 32.06 3.38 22.07
N GLU A 352 30.93 3.79 22.63
CA GLU A 352 30.08 2.97 23.47
C GLU A 352 28.72 2.75 22.77
N TYR A 353 28.04 1.67 23.15
CA TYR A 353 26.69 1.38 22.67
C TYR A 353 25.70 2.35 23.31
N VAL A 354 25.11 3.21 22.50
CA VAL A 354 24.11 4.19 22.94
C VAL A 354 22.84 4.02 22.12
N GLU A 355 21.72 3.82 22.81
CA GLU A 355 20.40 3.83 22.18
C GLU A 355 19.67 5.16 22.38
N LYS A 356 19.06 5.69 21.33
CA LYS A 356 18.08 6.79 21.39
C LYS A 356 16.72 6.28 20.94
N ASP A 357 15.77 6.26 21.85
CA ASP A 357 14.36 5.96 21.57
C ASP A 357 13.63 7.28 21.28
N LEU A 358 13.25 7.51 20.03
CA LEU A 358 12.66 8.80 19.61
C LEU A 358 11.28 9.06 20.24
N LEU A 359 10.63 8.08 20.86
CA LEU A 359 9.46 8.34 21.70
C LEU A 359 9.82 9.02 23.04
N LYS A 360 11.07 8.88 23.48
CA LYS A 360 11.57 9.52 24.72
C LYS A 360 12.28 10.85 24.45
N TYR A 361 12.93 10.95 23.29
CA TYR A 361 13.64 12.16 22.84
C TYR A 361 12.76 12.97 21.89
N LEU A 362 11.75 13.65 22.43
CA LEU A 362 10.67 14.29 21.66
C LEU A 362 11.16 15.42 20.71
N THR A 363 12.29 16.05 21.01
CA THR A 363 12.88 17.12 20.20
C THR A 363 13.82 16.60 19.10
N VAL A 364 14.19 15.31 19.17
CA VAL A 364 15.03 14.67 18.17
C VAL A 364 14.13 14.03 17.11
N PHE A 365 14.40 14.31 15.84
CA PHE A 365 13.71 13.70 14.70
C PHE A 365 14.66 13.45 13.54
N ILE A 366 14.31 12.53 12.70
CA ILE A 366 15.11 12.16 11.53
C ILE A 366 14.83 13.16 10.42
N ILE A 367 15.90 13.69 9.81
CA ILE A 367 15.83 14.69 8.73
C ILE A 367 16.33 14.15 7.40
N ASP A 368 17.07 13.04 7.40
CA ASP A 368 17.57 12.42 6.18
C ASP A 368 17.87 10.94 6.36
N ILE A 369 17.96 10.22 5.25
CA ILE A 369 18.42 8.84 5.12
C ILE A 369 19.81 8.87 4.49
N LEU A 370 20.75 8.05 4.99
CA LEU A 370 22.15 8.03 4.54
C LEU A 370 22.47 6.80 3.71
#